data_7bde67aa08d95e9057674a6a5c044b1d
#
_entry.id   7bde67aa08d95e9057674a6a5c044b1d
#
_cell.length_a   1.000
_cell.length_b   1.000
_cell.length_c   1.000
_cell.angle_alpha   90.00
_cell.angle_beta   90.00
_cell.angle_gamma   90.00
#
_symmetry.space_group_name_H-M   'P 1'
#
loop_
_entity.id
_entity.type
_entity.pdbx_description
1 polymer ?
#
loop_
_entity_poly.entity_id
_entity_poly.type
_entity_poly.pdbx_seq_one_letter_code
_entity_poly.pdbx_strand_id
1 'polypeptide(L)'
;MQITTFNPMIVSKNAEEIFRLFEELGFERRHHKTAIDGRNISSARMKLTNEDGKSFYVDVASSEKVPQDLTTMRMNVRDFDEAYEFLKARGFINPQGDHIVESPSSKSCLMISPTGFSIQLTQHIKDHD
;
A
#
# COMPACT_ATOMS: atom_id res chain seq x y z
N MET A 1 4.48 13.45 -13.52
CA MET A 1 4.42 12.28 -12.61
C MET A 1 3.22 11.43 -12.99
N GLN A 2 3.42 10.15 -13.19
CA GLN A 2 2.29 9.28 -13.53
C GLN A 2 1.94 8.36 -12.37
N ILE A 3 0.72 8.49 -11.90
CA ILE A 3 0.15 7.63 -10.86
C ILE A 3 -0.54 6.46 -11.57
N THR A 4 -0.24 5.24 -11.16
CA THR A 4 -0.81 4.04 -11.77
C THR A 4 -1.81 3.33 -10.87
N THR A 5 -1.77 3.58 -9.56
CA THR A 5 -2.74 3.06 -8.60
C THR A 5 -2.91 4.09 -7.48
N PHE A 6 -4.15 4.27 -7.05
CA PHE A 6 -4.44 5.14 -5.92
C PHE A 6 -5.68 4.62 -5.21
N ASN A 7 -5.49 4.06 -4.01
CA ASN A 7 -6.59 3.53 -3.21
C ASN A 7 -6.20 3.46 -1.74
N PRO A 8 -7.18 3.38 -0.84
CA PRO A 8 -6.87 3.25 0.58
C PRO A 8 -6.16 1.92 0.87
N MET A 9 -5.32 1.94 1.91
CA MET A 9 -4.60 0.78 2.38
C MET A 9 -4.69 0.70 3.90
N ILE A 10 -4.94 -0.49 4.40
CA ILE A 10 -4.98 -0.77 5.83
C ILE A 10 -3.82 -1.68 6.18
N VAL A 11 -3.03 -1.30 7.18
CA VAL A 11 -1.94 -2.11 7.69
C VAL A 11 -2.31 -2.55 9.10
N SER A 12 -2.26 -3.85 9.37
CA SER A 12 -2.75 -4.41 10.62
C SER A 12 -1.91 -5.60 11.07
N LYS A 13 -1.80 -5.79 12.39
CA LYS A 13 -1.25 -7.03 12.94
C LYS A 13 -2.18 -8.23 12.67
N ASN A 14 -3.47 -7.94 12.49
CA ASN A 14 -4.50 -8.96 12.30
C ASN A 14 -5.10 -8.85 10.91
N ALA A 15 -4.26 -8.82 9.88
CA ALA A 15 -4.70 -8.63 8.50
C ALA A 15 -5.77 -9.66 8.09
N GLU A 16 -5.66 -10.89 8.58
CA GLU A 16 -6.64 -11.93 8.23
C GLU A 16 -8.06 -11.56 8.66
N GLU A 17 -8.21 -10.93 9.82
CA GLU A 17 -9.52 -10.45 10.26
C GLU A 17 -10.05 -9.34 9.35
N ILE A 18 -9.15 -8.48 8.89
CA ILE A 18 -9.52 -7.40 7.96
C ILE A 18 -9.94 -8.00 6.61
N PHE A 19 -9.21 -9.00 6.11
CA PHE A 19 -9.62 -9.70 4.89
C PHE A 19 -11.03 -10.26 5.02
N ARG A 20 -11.32 -10.92 6.14
CA ARG A 20 -12.65 -11.51 6.36
C ARG A 20 -13.74 -10.46 6.39
N LEU A 21 -13.48 -9.33 7.06
CA LEU A 21 -14.45 -8.22 7.09
C LEU A 21 -14.80 -7.76 5.68
N PHE A 22 -13.79 -7.51 4.86
CA PHE A 22 -14.05 -7.04 3.50
C PHE A 22 -14.69 -8.11 2.63
N GLU A 23 -14.34 -9.39 2.84
CA GLU A 23 -15.01 -10.48 2.12
C GLU A 23 -16.50 -10.56 2.49
N GLU A 24 -16.84 -10.34 3.75
CA GLU A 24 -18.24 -10.30 4.18
C GLU A 24 -18.98 -9.11 3.58
N LEU A 25 -18.28 -8.01 3.29
CA LEU A 25 -18.85 -6.86 2.60
C LEU A 25 -19.03 -7.10 1.10
N GLY A 26 -18.46 -8.18 0.56
CA GLY A 26 -18.57 -8.52 -0.84
C GLY A 26 -17.30 -8.34 -1.66
N PHE A 27 -16.20 -7.96 -1.04
CA PHE A 27 -14.92 -7.82 -1.74
C PHE A 27 -14.31 -9.19 -2.00
N GLU A 28 -13.56 -9.31 -3.10
CA GLU A 28 -12.78 -10.49 -3.44
C GLU A 28 -11.30 -10.21 -3.24
N ARG A 29 -10.57 -11.20 -2.72
CA ARG A 29 -9.12 -11.08 -2.61
C ARG A 29 -8.48 -11.20 -3.98
N ARG A 30 -7.62 -10.25 -4.30
CA ARG A 30 -6.84 -10.24 -5.53
C ARG A 30 -5.37 -10.03 -5.16
N HIS A 31 -4.47 -10.63 -5.94
CA HIS A 31 -3.02 -10.45 -5.75
C HIS A 31 -2.58 -10.76 -4.31
N HIS A 32 -3.13 -11.83 -3.73
CA HIS A 32 -2.81 -12.24 -2.37
C HIS A 32 -1.39 -12.79 -2.29
N LYS A 33 -0.58 -12.20 -1.40
CA LYS A 33 0.80 -12.63 -1.18
C LYS A 33 0.98 -13.01 0.28
N THR A 34 1.70 -14.11 0.53
CA THR A 34 2.02 -14.57 1.87
C THR A 34 3.52 -14.74 2.00
N ALA A 35 4.04 -14.67 3.23
CA ALA A 35 5.45 -14.92 3.55
C ALA A 35 6.42 -14.09 2.69
N ILE A 36 6.13 -12.80 2.54
CA ILE A 36 6.97 -11.89 1.75
C ILE A 36 8.33 -11.74 2.44
N ASP A 37 9.42 -11.94 1.69
CA ASP A 37 10.81 -11.81 2.15
C ASP A 37 11.12 -12.69 3.36
N GLY A 38 10.58 -13.90 3.41
CA GLY A 38 10.81 -14.82 4.52
C GLY A 38 10.15 -14.39 5.82
N ARG A 39 9.35 -13.34 5.80
CA ARG A 39 8.57 -12.90 6.96
C ARG A 39 7.15 -13.39 6.84
N ASN A 40 6.49 -13.50 7.97
CA ASN A 40 5.10 -13.94 8.02
C ASN A 40 4.16 -12.76 7.67
N ILE A 41 4.36 -12.20 6.48
CA ILE A 41 3.61 -11.04 5.99
C ILE A 41 2.63 -11.52 4.94
N SER A 42 1.37 -11.08 5.04
CA SER A 42 0.40 -11.30 3.98
C SER A 42 -0.13 -9.95 3.49
N SER A 43 -0.45 -9.89 2.21
CA SER A 43 -1.04 -8.70 1.63
C SER A 43 -1.99 -9.11 0.52
N ALA A 44 -3.01 -8.31 0.30
CA ALA A 44 -3.94 -8.54 -0.80
C ALA A 44 -4.59 -7.24 -1.22
N ARG A 45 -4.95 -7.16 -2.49
CA ARG A 45 -5.87 -6.14 -2.97
C ARG A 45 -7.27 -6.72 -2.91
N MET A 46 -8.17 -6.01 -2.23
CA MET A 46 -9.56 -6.39 -2.13
C MET A 46 -10.34 -5.58 -3.17
N LYS A 47 -11.17 -6.25 -3.96
CA LYS A 47 -11.92 -5.61 -5.03
C LYS A 47 -13.41 -5.91 -4.87
N LEU A 48 -14.22 -4.88 -4.93
CA LEU A 48 -15.68 -5.00 -5.01
C LEU A 48 -16.15 -4.38 -6.31
N THR A 49 -16.99 -5.10 -7.05
CA THR A 49 -17.70 -4.53 -8.19
C THR A 49 -19.18 -4.54 -7.84
N ASN A 50 -19.81 -3.36 -7.84
CA ASN A 50 -21.20 -3.23 -7.45
C ASN A 50 -22.14 -3.50 -8.64
N GLU A 51 -23.45 -3.41 -8.38
CA GLU A 51 -24.47 -3.70 -9.39
C GLU A 51 -24.42 -2.77 -10.58
N ASP A 52 -23.90 -1.55 -10.39
CA ASP A 52 -23.75 -0.56 -11.47
C ASP A 52 -22.47 -0.74 -12.29
N GLY A 53 -21.68 -1.78 -11.96
CA GLY A 53 -20.43 -2.05 -12.64
C GLY A 53 -19.25 -1.23 -12.14
N LYS A 54 -19.42 -0.47 -11.05
CA LYS A 54 -18.33 0.29 -10.46
C LYS A 54 -17.48 -0.58 -9.56
N SER A 55 -16.17 -0.41 -9.65
CA SER A 55 -15.22 -1.16 -8.85
C SER A 55 -14.56 -0.29 -7.80
N PHE A 56 -14.39 -0.86 -6.62
CA PHE A 56 -13.73 -0.22 -5.48
C PHE A 56 -12.62 -1.13 -4.98
N TYR A 57 -11.55 -0.51 -4.50
CA TYR A 57 -10.36 -1.24 -4.07
C TYR A 57 -9.91 -0.78 -2.70
N VAL A 58 -9.44 -1.73 -1.91
CA VAL A 58 -8.70 -1.45 -0.68
C VAL A 58 -7.56 -2.45 -0.61
N ASP A 59 -6.35 -1.97 -0.31
CA ASP A 59 -5.22 -2.86 -0.08
C ASP A 59 -5.11 -3.13 1.41
N VAL A 60 -4.80 -4.38 1.77
CA VAL A 60 -4.62 -4.79 3.16
C VAL A 60 -3.28 -5.51 3.27
N ALA A 61 -2.50 -5.13 4.27
CA ALA A 61 -1.21 -5.76 4.51
C ALA A 61 -1.00 -5.98 6.00
N SER A 62 -0.29 -7.06 6.34
CA SER A 62 0.05 -7.33 7.73
C SER A 62 1.39 -6.71 8.08
N SER A 63 1.53 -6.26 9.33
CA SER A 63 2.80 -5.82 9.89
C SER A 63 2.79 -6.03 11.38
N GLU A 64 3.88 -6.61 11.89
CA GLU A 64 4.08 -6.78 13.33
C GLU A 64 4.45 -5.47 14.02
N LYS A 65 4.82 -4.45 13.26
CA LYS A 65 5.39 -3.21 13.80
C LYS A 65 4.35 -2.14 14.15
N VAL A 66 3.11 -2.29 13.70
CA VAL A 66 2.09 -1.29 13.98
C VAL A 66 1.43 -1.57 15.33
N PRO A 67 1.39 -0.58 16.24
CA PRO A 67 0.73 -0.78 17.55
C PRO A 67 -0.78 -0.86 17.44
N GLN A 68 -1.35 -0.27 16.42
CA GLN A 68 -2.75 -0.34 16.08
C GLN A 68 -2.89 -0.23 14.58
N ASP A 69 -4.08 -0.50 14.05
CA ASP A 69 -4.30 -0.45 12.61
C ASP A 69 -3.96 0.93 12.07
N LEU A 70 -3.25 0.94 10.96
CA LEU A 70 -2.86 2.15 10.25
C LEU A 70 -3.62 2.22 8.93
N THR A 71 -4.29 3.34 8.69
CA THR A 71 -4.91 3.60 7.40
C THR A 71 -4.08 4.61 6.64
N THR A 72 -3.74 4.30 5.40
CA THR A 72 -2.93 5.16 4.56
C THR A 72 -3.47 5.12 3.13
N MET A 73 -2.95 5.99 2.27
CA MET A 73 -3.30 5.98 0.85
C MET A 73 -2.18 5.31 0.08
N ARG A 74 -2.52 4.22 -0.62
CA ARG A 74 -1.55 3.58 -1.49
C ARG A 74 -1.47 4.33 -2.81
N MET A 75 -0.27 4.75 -3.17
CA MET A 75 -0.04 5.44 -4.43
C MET A 75 1.12 4.77 -5.16
N ASN A 76 0.80 4.08 -6.25
CA ASN A 76 1.82 3.52 -7.11
C ASN A 76 2.14 4.52 -8.22
N VAL A 77 3.43 4.67 -8.52
CA VAL A 77 3.90 5.61 -9.52
C VAL A 77 4.87 4.92 -10.47
N ARG A 78 5.07 5.51 -11.63
CA ARG A 78 6.07 5.01 -12.59
C ARG A 78 7.48 5.36 -12.23
N ASP A 79 7.68 6.53 -11.63
CA ASP A 79 9.02 7.02 -11.26
C ASP A 79 9.01 7.34 -9.78
N PHE A 80 9.55 6.43 -8.99
CA PHE A 80 9.60 6.57 -7.54
C PHE A 80 10.40 7.80 -7.13
N ASP A 81 11.58 7.98 -7.71
CA ASP A 81 12.47 9.06 -7.29
C ASP A 81 11.86 10.43 -7.57
N GLU A 82 11.19 10.58 -8.70
CA GLU A 82 10.47 11.83 -9.01
C GLU A 82 9.38 12.11 -7.98
N ALA A 83 8.56 11.11 -7.68
CA ALA A 83 7.47 11.27 -6.72
C ALA A 83 7.98 11.52 -5.30
N TYR A 84 9.05 10.83 -4.92
CA TYR A 84 9.66 10.99 -3.61
C TYR A 84 10.15 12.43 -3.41
N GLU A 85 10.89 12.96 -4.36
CA GLU A 85 11.40 14.33 -4.30
C GLU A 85 10.26 15.36 -4.38
N PHE A 86 9.23 15.08 -5.18
CA PHE A 86 8.04 15.92 -5.24
C PHE A 86 7.38 16.07 -3.87
N LEU A 87 7.21 14.95 -3.17
CA LEU A 87 6.59 14.97 -1.84
C LEU A 87 7.48 15.61 -0.80
N LYS A 88 8.79 15.32 -0.82
CA LYS A 88 9.74 15.95 0.11
C LYS A 88 9.74 17.47 -0.03
N ALA A 89 9.69 17.97 -1.26
CA ALA A 89 9.67 19.41 -1.51
C ALA A 89 8.43 20.09 -0.92
N ARG A 90 7.39 19.33 -0.63
CA ARG A 90 6.14 19.83 -0.07
C ARG A 90 6.00 19.54 1.42
N GLY A 91 7.09 19.12 2.05
CA GLY A 91 7.13 18.94 3.49
C GLY A 91 6.78 17.54 3.97
N PHE A 92 6.56 16.58 3.06
CA PHE A 92 6.42 15.19 3.47
C PHE A 92 7.75 14.66 3.98
N ILE A 93 7.68 13.82 4.99
CA ILE A 93 8.88 13.18 5.55
C ILE A 93 8.76 11.67 5.45
N ASN A 94 9.92 11.04 5.27
CA ASN A 94 10.05 9.59 5.41
C ASN A 94 10.43 9.34 6.87
N PRO A 95 9.57 8.68 7.68
CA PRO A 95 9.84 8.50 9.11
C PRO A 95 11.06 7.63 9.40
N GLN A 96 11.60 6.94 8.40
CA GLN A 96 12.81 6.13 8.52
C GLN A 96 14.03 6.86 7.92
N GLY A 97 14.02 8.18 7.91
CA GLY A 97 15.09 8.98 7.32
C GLY A 97 15.01 8.93 5.80
N ASP A 98 16.06 8.43 5.16
CA ASP A 98 16.06 8.23 3.70
C ASP A 98 16.03 6.75 3.33
N HIS A 99 15.67 5.88 4.27
CA HIS A 99 15.60 4.46 3.99
C HIS A 99 14.42 4.14 3.08
N ILE A 100 14.69 3.49 1.98
CA ILE A 100 13.68 3.04 1.02
C ILE A 100 13.66 1.52 1.07
N VAL A 101 12.47 0.94 1.17
CA VAL A 101 12.32 -0.51 1.15
C VAL A 101 12.41 -0.95 -0.30
N GLU A 102 13.44 -1.73 -0.62
CA GLU A 102 13.65 -2.22 -1.98
C GLU A 102 13.59 -3.72 -2.02
N SER A 103 13.00 -4.23 -3.08
CA SER A 103 13.01 -5.64 -3.43
C SER A 103 13.41 -5.72 -4.91
N PRO A 104 13.65 -6.94 -5.45
CA PRO A 104 13.92 -7.07 -6.88
C PRO A 104 12.82 -6.51 -7.78
N SER A 105 11.61 -6.36 -7.27
CA SER A 105 10.46 -5.96 -8.07
C SER A 105 9.82 -4.64 -7.64
N SER A 106 10.32 -3.97 -6.59
CA SER A 106 9.67 -2.74 -6.13
C SER A 106 10.57 -1.86 -5.29
N LYS A 107 10.21 -0.58 -5.24
CA LYS A 107 10.70 0.39 -4.26
C LYS A 107 9.48 0.94 -3.53
N SER A 108 9.58 1.11 -2.21
CA SER A 108 8.48 1.70 -1.47
C SER A 108 8.95 2.40 -0.20
N CYS A 109 8.16 3.35 0.25
CA CYS A 109 8.29 3.93 1.58
C CYS A 109 6.99 4.59 1.99
N LEU A 110 6.80 4.71 3.29
CA LEU A 110 5.71 5.49 3.85
C LEU A 110 6.16 6.95 3.93
N MET A 111 5.33 7.86 3.44
CA MET A 111 5.59 9.30 3.52
C MET A 111 4.49 9.96 4.35
N ILE A 112 4.90 10.79 5.31
CA ILE A 112 3.95 11.46 6.20
C ILE A 112 3.88 12.95 5.83
N SER A 113 2.64 13.42 5.62
CA SER A 113 2.40 14.82 5.24
C SER A 113 2.65 15.78 6.41
N PRO A 114 2.83 17.08 6.12
CA PRO A 114 2.94 18.09 7.18
C PRO A 114 1.73 18.12 8.13
N THR A 115 0.56 17.66 7.68
CA THR A 115 -0.65 17.67 8.50
C THR A 115 -0.95 16.32 9.13
N GLY A 116 -0.15 15.28 8.83
CA GLY A 116 -0.20 14.02 9.53
C GLY A 116 -0.79 12.84 8.78
N PHE A 117 -1.41 13.02 7.61
CA PHE A 117 -1.84 11.84 6.85
C PHE A 117 -0.64 11.22 6.13
N SER A 118 -0.80 9.99 5.69
CA SER A 118 0.30 9.26 5.08
C SER A 118 -0.04 8.75 3.68
N ILE A 119 1.02 8.58 2.90
CA ILE A 119 0.95 7.96 1.57
C ILE A 119 1.97 6.83 1.56
N GLN A 120 1.52 5.64 1.19
CA GLN A 120 2.41 4.51 0.92
C GLN A 120 2.82 4.59 -0.54
N LEU A 121 4.00 5.17 -0.77
CA LEU A 121 4.53 5.40 -2.11
C LEU A 121 5.22 4.14 -2.61
N THR A 122 4.88 3.68 -3.80
CA THR A 122 5.42 2.44 -4.35
C THR A 122 5.66 2.56 -5.84
N GLN A 123 6.74 1.94 -6.30
CA GLN A 123 6.99 1.72 -7.73
C GLN A 123 7.28 0.23 -7.93
N HIS A 124 6.59 -0.39 -8.87
CA HIS A 124 6.93 -1.73 -9.32
C HIS A 124 8.01 -1.59 -10.40
N ILE A 125 9.17 -2.19 -10.15
CA ILE A 125 10.34 -2.05 -11.02
C ILE A 125 10.34 -3.11 -12.10
N LYS A 126 9.80 -4.28 -11.78
CA LYS A 126 9.82 -5.42 -12.69
C LYS A 126 8.55 -5.47 -13.50
N ASP A 127 8.69 -5.56 -14.82
CA ASP A 127 7.56 -5.80 -15.69
C ASP A 127 7.02 -7.21 -15.44
N HIS A 128 5.71 -7.31 -15.39
CA HIS A 128 5.04 -8.60 -15.30
C HIS A 128 4.82 -9.10 -16.71
N ASP A 129 5.71 -9.94 -17.12
CA ASP A 129 5.56 -10.63 -18.40
C ASP A 129 4.54 -11.76 -18.29
#